data_73c015a085cc67b74d4d1041cdfdc053
#
_entry.id   73c015a085cc67b74d4d1041cdfdc053
#
_cell.length_a   1.000
_cell.length_b   1.000
_cell.length_c   1.000
_cell.angle_alpha   90.00
_cell.angle_beta   90.00
_cell.angle_gamma   90.00
#
_symmetry.space_group_name_H-M   'P 1'
#
loop_
_entity.id
_entity.type
_entity.pdbx_description
1 polymer ?
#
loop_
_entity_poly.entity_id
_entity_poly.type
_entity_poly.pdbx_seq_one_letter_code
_entity_poly.pdbx_strand_id
1 'polypeptide(L)'
;MHPFTLDRRSFLTTGAAVLGAAATRRGGAATADDGPNLGIQMYSLRGFKVDEALEHVKDLGLGFVEFYPGMFPVTDDRAAIKAMRDKVARLGLTISAYGVSRFTKDAAANRKIFAFAKAAGIGILGADPDPDSFASLDDLVREFDIRIAIHNHGPTHRYNKAIDVLTAIEKHDDRIGACADLGHFLRSGEKPTEVIRLLAGRLYGIHLKDFAEMQDKTKGVILGTGHIDVPAVFAALEQAEFPADGALSIEYEENPQDPIAEIRDCITAARAAMAAA
;
A
#
# COMPACT_ATOMS: atom_id res chain seq x y z
N MET A 1 6.44 41.80 54.62
CA MET A 1 6.04 41.50 53.26
C MET A 1 7.20 41.82 52.34
N HIS A 2 7.96 40.84 51.93
CA HIS A 2 9.07 41.01 50.97
C HIS A 2 8.81 40.07 49.80
N PRO A 3 9.01 40.54 48.56
CA PRO A 3 8.88 39.69 47.37
C PRO A 3 10.19 38.96 47.09
N PHE A 4 10.13 37.66 46.91
CA PHE A 4 11.25 36.86 46.46
C PHE A 4 11.44 37.00 44.95
N THR A 5 12.57 37.58 44.56
CA THR A 5 13.11 37.54 43.19
C THR A 5 13.89 36.22 43.01
N LEU A 6 13.50 35.40 42.04
CA LEU A 6 14.26 34.25 41.61
C LEU A 6 15.24 34.64 40.49
N ASP A 7 16.51 34.46 40.81
CA ASP A 7 17.64 34.74 39.95
C ASP A 7 17.83 33.65 38.90
N ARG A 8 17.98 34.09 37.65
CA ARG A 8 18.35 33.27 36.52
C ARG A 8 19.86 33.19 36.41
N ARG A 9 20.48 32.15 36.95
CA ARG A 9 21.83 31.68 36.50
C ARG A 9 22.23 30.40 37.27
N SER A 10 22.57 29.40 36.50
CA SER A 10 23.33 28.20 36.87
C SER A 10 22.57 26.88 36.76
N PHE A 11 22.56 26.33 35.55
CA PHE A 11 22.71 24.88 35.34
C PHE A 11 23.49 24.65 34.04
N LEU A 12 24.79 24.61 34.20
CA LEU A 12 25.70 24.06 33.21
C LEU A 12 26.14 22.65 33.70
N THR A 13 26.15 21.74 32.73
CA THR A 13 26.90 20.50 32.62
C THR A 13 26.44 19.28 33.43
N THR A 14 25.83 18.33 32.72
CA THR A 14 26.40 16.99 32.62
C THR A 14 25.88 16.35 31.33
N GLY A 15 26.75 16.21 30.33
CA GLY A 15 26.47 15.51 29.09
C GLY A 15 26.49 14.01 29.34
N ALA A 16 25.38 13.34 29.13
CA ALA A 16 25.33 11.90 28.93
C ALA A 16 25.24 11.65 27.41
N ALA A 17 26.35 11.18 26.83
CA ALA A 17 26.38 10.70 25.47
C ALA A 17 25.56 9.42 25.38
N VAL A 18 24.36 9.51 24.82
CA VAL A 18 23.60 8.34 24.37
C VAL A 18 24.19 7.91 23.03
N LEU A 19 24.97 6.84 23.05
CA LEU A 19 25.38 6.12 21.84
C LEU A 19 24.12 5.52 21.20
N GLY A 20 23.59 6.22 20.20
CA GLY A 20 22.55 5.71 19.32
C GLY A 20 23.12 4.55 18.50
N ALA A 21 22.65 3.34 18.75
CA ALA A 21 22.90 2.20 17.87
C ALA A 21 22.29 2.51 16.51
N ALA A 22 23.13 2.84 15.54
CA ALA A 22 22.73 2.92 14.13
C ALA A 22 22.34 1.50 13.67
N ALA A 23 21.04 1.26 13.56
CA ALA A 23 20.53 0.09 12.84
C ALA A 23 20.97 0.24 11.37
N THR A 24 21.94 -0.57 10.95
CA THR A 24 22.38 -0.66 9.57
C THR A 24 21.21 -1.21 8.72
N ARG A 25 20.51 -0.32 8.04
CA ARG A 25 19.64 -0.68 6.92
C ARG A 25 20.52 -1.28 5.82
N ARG A 26 20.58 -2.59 5.77
CA ARG A 26 20.99 -3.32 4.56
C ARG A 26 19.73 -3.52 3.71
N GLY A 27 19.38 -2.53 2.93
CA GLY A 27 18.45 -2.63 1.82
C GLY A 27 19.17 -2.13 0.58
N GLY A 28 19.08 -2.87 -0.53
CA GLY A 28 19.67 -2.50 -1.81
C GLY A 28 19.25 -1.10 -2.24
N ALA A 29 20.14 -0.38 -2.87
CA ALA A 29 19.95 0.98 -3.34
C ALA A 29 18.80 1.05 -4.36
N ALA A 30 17.60 1.43 -3.90
CA ALA A 30 16.73 2.23 -4.73
C ALA A 30 17.42 3.60 -4.86
N THR A 31 17.61 4.09 -6.05
CA THR A 31 18.16 5.42 -6.31
C THR A 31 17.25 6.44 -5.61
N ALA A 32 17.81 7.19 -4.67
CA ALA A 32 17.10 8.16 -3.85
C ALA A 32 16.79 9.42 -4.67
N ASP A 33 15.86 9.34 -5.61
CA ASP A 33 15.42 10.50 -6.39
C ASP A 33 13.93 10.46 -6.81
N ASP A 34 13.17 9.47 -6.39
CA ASP A 34 11.80 9.35 -6.85
C ASP A 34 10.87 9.27 -5.63
N GLY A 35 10.20 10.34 -5.27
CA GLY A 35 9.01 10.44 -4.42
C GLY A 35 8.44 9.16 -3.77
N PRO A 36 7.17 9.02 -3.46
CA PRO A 36 6.62 7.81 -2.86
C PRO A 36 6.89 6.57 -3.73
N ASN A 37 7.18 5.44 -3.07
CA ASN A 37 7.62 4.15 -3.64
C ASN A 37 6.65 3.60 -4.70
N LEU A 38 6.73 4.09 -5.95
CA LEU A 38 5.87 3.66 -7.04
C LEU A 38 6.15 2.20 -7.41
N GLY A 39 5.13 1.39 -7.35
CA GLY A 39 5.14 -0.02 -7.69
C GLY A 39 3.98 -0.41 -8.60
N ILE A 40 3.74 -1.71 -8.67
CA ILE A 40 2.65 -2.28 -9.45
C ILE A 40 1.95 -3.39 -8.66
N GLN A 41 0.61 -3.39 -8.70
CA GLN A 41 -0.18 -4.55 -8.30
C GLN A 41 -0.03 -5.63 -9.39
N MET A 42 0.52 -6.78 -9.01
CA MET A 42 0.87 -7.85 -9.95
C MET A 42 -0.34 -8.47 -10.66
N TYR A 43 -1.56 -8.19 -10.23
CA TYR A 43 -2.78 -8.56 -10.94
C TYR A 43 -2.87 -7.89 -12.33
N SER A 44 -2.22 -6.73 -12.50
CA SER A 44 -2.06 -6.07 -13.81
C SER A 44 -1.32 -6.95 -14.83
N LEU A 45 -0.46 -7.85 -14.35
CA LEU A 45 0.36 -8.76 -15.15
C LEU A 45 -0.12 -10.22 -15.08
N ARG A 46 -1.38 -10.45 -14.71
CA ARG A 46 -1.96 -11.79 -14.50
C ARG A 46 -1.96 -12.71 -15.73
N GLY A 47 -1.75 -12.17 -16.91
CA GLY A 47 -1.60 -12.95 -18.16
C GLY A 47 -0.24 -13.62 -18.31
N PHE A 48 0.76 -13.23 -17.50
CA PHE A 48 2.12 -13.74 -17.54
C PHE A 48 2.40 -14.71 -16.39
N LYS A 49 3.41 -15.57 -16.57
CA LYS A 49 3.97 -16.33 -15.45
C LYS A 49 4.72 -15.38 -14.51
N VAL A 50 4.83 -15.72 -13.23
CA VAL A 50 5.42 -14.84 -12.21
C VAL A 50 6.85 -14.40 -12.56
N ASP A 51 7.65 -15.26 -13.16
CA ASP A 51 9.05 -14.92 -13.52
C ASP A 51 9.09 -13.88 -14.62
N GLU A 52 8.29 -14.06 -15.65
CA GLU A 52 8.15 -13.13 -16.77
C GLU A 52 7.53 -11.79 -16.31
N ALA A 53 6.50 -11.85 -15.47
CA ALA A 53 5.89 -10.66 -14.89
C ALA A 53 6.90 -9.82 -14.09
N LEU A 54 7.77 -10.44 -13.30
CA LEU A 54 8.80 -9.75 -12.53
C LEU A 54 9.88 -9.11 -13.42
N GLU A 55 10.28 -9.76 -14.53
CA GLU A 55 11.17 -9.14 -15.50
C GLU A 55 10.50 -7.92 -16.17
N HIS A 56 9.22 -8.01 -16.53
CA HIS A 56 8.48 -6.86 -17.04
C HIS A 56 8.45 -5.69 -16.04
N VAL A 57 8.26 -5.95 -14.73
CA VAL A 57 8.30 -4.89 -13.70
C VAL A 57 9.64 -4.18 -13.71
N LYS A 58 10.75 -4.95 -13.76
CA LYS A 58 12.10 -4.40 -13.84
C LYS A 58 12.30 -3.58 -15.11
N ASP A 59 11.88 -4.10 -16.28
CA ASP A 59 12.01 -3.42 -17.59
C ASP A 59 11.16 -2.16 -17.68
N LEU A 60 10.06 -2.08 -16.93
CA LEU A 60 9.25 -0.89 -16.76
C LEU A 60 9.90 0.15 -15.81
N GLY A 61 11.02 -0.22 -15.17
CA GLY A 61 11.77 0.65 -14.27
C GLY A 61 11.10 0.86 -12.92
N LEU A 62 10.19 -0.01 -12.50
CA LEU A 62 9.58 0.03 -11.18
C LEU A 62 10.47 -0.66 -10.15
N GLY A 63 10.44 -0.15 -8.89
CA GLY A 63 11.20 -0.73 -7.77
C GLY A 63 10.38 -1.60 -6.82
N PHE A 64 9.05 -1.56 -6.93
CA PHE A 64 8.16 -2.19 -5.97
C PHE A 64 7.12 -3.08 -6.63
N VAL A 65 6.78 -4.18 -5.95
CA VAL A 65 5.73 -5.11 -6.37
C VAL A 65 4.76 -5.38 -5.24
N GLU A 66 3.49 -5.35 -5.54
CA GLU A 66 2.43 -5.81 -4.67
C GLU A 66 1.90 -7.14 -5.21
N PHE A 67 2.15 -8.23 -4.49
CA PHE A 67 1.71 -9.55 -4.92
C PHE A 67 0.24 -9.82 -4.59
N TYR A 68 -0.35 -10.73 -5.36
CA TYR A 68 -1.64 -11.33 -5.06
C TYR A 68 -1.53 -12.86 -4.97
N PRO A 69 -2.54 -13.54 -4.35
CA PRO A 69 -2.47 -15.00 -4.12
C PRO A 69 -2.24 -15.86 -5.36
N GLY A 70 -2.66 -15.39 -6.54
CA GLY A 70 -2.48 -16.11 -7.80
C GLY A 70 -1.02 -16.23 -8.26
N MET A 71 -0.17 -15.26 -7.90
CA MET A 71 1.26 -15.28 -8.25
C MET A 71 2.18 -15.69 -7.09
N PHE A 72 1.76 -15.48 -5.86
CA PHE A 72 2.51 -15.88 -4.67
C PHE A 72 1.55 -16.49 -3.65
N PRO A 73 1.20 -17.78 -3.75
CA PRO A 73 0.26 -18.42 -2.85
C PRO A 73 0.72 -18.43 -1.39
N VAL A 74 -0.22 -18.23 -0.47
CA VAL A 74 0.03 -18.36 0.98
C VAL A 74 0.49 -19.79 1.26
N THR A 75 1.64 -19.94 1.90
CA THR A 75 2.27 -21.20 2.24
C THR A 75 3.07 -21.12 3.53
N ASP A 76 3.30 -22.24 4.19
CA ASP A 76 4.22 -22.42 5.31
C ASP A 76 5.60 -22.98 4.88
N ASP A 77 5.75 -23.30 3.59
CA ASP A 77 7.04 -23.73 3.02
C ASP A 77 8.05 -22.57 3.02
N ARG A 78 8.94 -22.60 4.00
CA ARG A 78 9.99 -21.59 4.18
C ARG A 78 10.97 -21.52 3.01
N ALA A 79 11.21 -22.63 2.31
CA ALA A 79 12.10 -22.68 1.17
C ALA A 79 11.45 -21.98 -0.04
N ALA A 80 10.16 -22.23 -0.29
CA ALA A 80 9.41 -21.55 -1.34
C ALA A 80 9.30 -20.03 -1.08
N ILE A 81 9.01 -19.62 0.16
CA ILE A 81 8.97 -18.20 0.55
C ILE A 81 10.32 -17.55 0.31
N LYS A 82 11.42 -18.18 0.77
CA LYS A 82 12.77 -17.66 0.57
C LYS A 82 13.13 -17.54 -0.92
N ALA A 83 12.80 -18.55 -1.70
CA ALA A 83 13.08 -18.56 -3.14
C ALA A 83 12.40 -17.38 -3.86
N MET A 84 11.15 -17.06 -3.52
CA MET A 84 10.44 -15.89 -4.08
C MET A 84 11.10 -14.58 -3.63
N ARG A 85 11.40 -14.42 -2.36
CA ARG A 85 12.11 -13.23 -1.85
C ARG A 85 13.45 -13.01 -2.54
N ASP A 86 14.24 -14.08 -2.67
CA ASP A 86 15.55 -14.02 -3.33
C ASP A 86 15.41 -13.67 -4.82
N LYS A 87 14.34 -14.16 -5.48
CA LYS A 87 14.03 -13.83 -6.87
C LYS A 87 13.73 -12.33 -7.03
N VAL A 88 12.82 -11.78 -6.22
CA VAL A 88 12.47 -10.36 -6.21
C VAL A 88 13.72 -9.51 -5.95
N ALA A 89 14.50 -9.86 -4.92
CA ALA A 89 15.71 -9.12 -4.55
C ALA A 89 16.81 -9.16 -5.64
N ARG A 90 16.98 -10.29 -6.36
CA ARG A 90 17.94 -10.37 -7.48
C ARG A 90 17.61 -9.43 -8.64
N LEU A 91 16.33 -9.10 -8.82
CA LEU A 91 15.87 -8.13 -9.81
C LEU A 91 15.98 -6.68 -9.32
N GLY A 92 16.41 -6.47 -8.08
CA GLY A 92 16.46 -5.14 -7.46
C GLY A 92 15.10 -4.64 -7.01
N LEU A 93 14.10 -5.54 -6.92
CA LEU A 93 12.73 -5.22 -6.54
C LEU A 93 12.49 -5.40 -5.03
N THR A 94 11.48 -4.72 -4.50
CA THR A 94 11.01 -4.84 -3.12
C THR A 94 9.52 -5.20 -3.11
N ILE A 95 9.11 -6.10 -2.21
CA ILE A 95 7.70 -6.39 -2.01
C ILE A 95 7.11 -5.28 -1.11
N SER A 96 6.19 -4.48 -1.65
CA SER A 96 5.54 -3.37 -0.93
C SER A 96 4.34 -3.85 -0.12
N ALA A 97 3.52 -4.74 -0.70
CA ALA A 97 2.32 -5.25 -0.08
C ALA A 97 1.92 -6.62 -0.67
N TYR A 98 0.88 -7.20 -0.09
CA TYR A 98 0.31 -8.46 -0.56
C TYR A 98 -1.20 -8.45 -0.36
N GLY A 99 -1.98 -8.73 -1.40
CA GLY A 99 -3.45 -8.79 -1.33
C GLY A 99 -4.07 -8.91 -2.73
N VAL A 100 -5.40 -9.04 -2.80
CA VAL A 100 -6.34 -8.86 -1.66
C VAL A 100 -6.51 -10.20 -0.96
N SER A 101 -6.35 -10.22 0.35
CA SER A 101 -6.56 -11.39 1.19
C SER A 101 -7.92 -11.30 1.89
N ARG A 102 -8.70 -12.37 1.82
CA ARG A 102 -9.93 -12.46 2.59
C ARG A 102 -9.62 -12.89 4.02
N PHE A 103 -10.19 -12.16 4.99
CA PHE A 103 -10.17 -12.52 6.40
C PHE A 103 -11.57 -12.85 6.88
N THR A 104 -11.69 -13.92 7.66
CA THR A 104 -12.98 -14.43 8.15
C THR A 104 -12.94 -14.62 9.66
N LYS A 105 -14.01 -15.14 10.25
CA LYS A 105 -14.04 -15.51 11.67
C LYS A 105 -13.04 -16.62 12.05
N ASP A 106 -12.46 -17.34 11.08
CA ASP A 106 -11.44 -18.36 11.33
C ASP A 106 -10.09 -17.72 11.67
N ALA A 107 -9.86 -17.46 12.95
CA ALA A 107 -8.62 -16.86 13.45
C ALA A 107 -7.38 -17.71 13.11
N ALA A 108 -7.50 -19.02 12.99
CA ALA A 108 -6.37 -19.88 12.64
C ALA A 108 -5.98 -19.73 11.15
N ALA A 109 -6.97 -19.60 10.26
CA ALA A 109 -6.72 -19.28 8.86
C ALA A 109 -6.13 -17.89 8.70
N ASN A 110 -6.67 -16.88 9.41
CA ASN A 110 -6.14 -15.51 9.42
C ASN A 110 -4.66 -15.49 9.86
N ARG A 111 -4.34 -16.19 10.95
CA ARG A 111 -2.95 -16.32 11.45
C ARG A 111 -1.97 -16.88 10.42
N LYS A 112 -2.40 -17.84 9.59
CA LYS A 112 -1.53 -18.40 8.53
C LYS A 112 -1.12 -17.35 7.52
N ILE A 113 -2.04 -16.43 7.15
CA ILE A 113 -1.75 -15.33 6.23
C ILE A 113 -0.71 -14.38 6.85
N PHE A 114 -0.87 -14.03 8.13
CA PHE A 114 0.10 -13.18 8.84
C PHE A 114 1.47 -13.85 8.99
N ALA A 115 1.50 -15.14 9.33
CA ALA A 115 2.75 -15.90 9.46
C ALA A 115 3.50 -16.00 8.12
N PHE A 116 2.78 -16.20 7.02
CA PHE A 116 3.32 -16.13 5.67
C PHE A 116 3.87 -14.73 5.36
N ALA A 117 3.09 -13.68 5.58
CA ALA A 117 3.49 -12.30 5.34
C ALA A 117 4.77 -11.93 6.11
N LYS A 118 4.83 -12.28 7.41
CA LYS A 118 6.03 -12.07 8.23
C LYS A 118 7.25 -12.80 7.67
N ALA A 119 7.09 -14.05 7.26
CA ALA A 119 8.17 -14.84 6.65
C ALA A 119 8.63 -14.29 5.30
N ALA A 120 7.69 -13.75 4.52
CA ALA A 120 7.95 -13.12 3.24
C ALA A 120 8.51 -11.69 3.36
N GLY A 121 8.53 -11.10 4.57
CA GLY A 121 8.98 -9.71 4.80
C GLY A 121 7.97 -8.66 4.33
N ILE A 122 6.69 -9.04 4.29
CA ILE A 122 5.58 -8.18 3.87
C ILE A 122 5.05 -7.45 5.10
N GLY A 123 5.00 -6.12 5.04
CA GLY A 123 4.53 -5.26 6.13
C GLY A 123 3.08 -4.77 5.98
N ILE A 124 2.48 -4.93 4.79
CA ILE A 124 1.12 -4.48 4.50
C ILE A 124 0.35 -5.62 3.83
N LEU A 125 -0.83 -5.95 4.37
CA LEU A 125 -1.76 -6.90 3.80
C LEU A 125 -2.98 -6.16 3.26
N GLY A 126 -3.13 -6.08 1.94
CA GLY A 126 -4.36 -5.71 1.27
C GLY A 126 -5.47 -6.70 1.61
N ALA A 127 -6.63 -6.23 2.05
CA ALA A 127 -7.61 -7.07 2.73
C ALA A 127 -9.05 -6.81 2.33
N ASP A 128 -9.85 -7.87 2.32
CA ASP A 128 -11.31 -7.85 2.32
C ASP A 128 -11.82 -8.61 3.58
N PRO A 129 -11.83 -7.95 4.76
CA PRO A 129 -12.22 -8.60 6.00
C PRO A 129 -13.74 -8.73 6.14
N ASP A 130 -14.21 -9.90 6.55
CA ASP A 130 -15.58 -10.06 7.03
C ASP A 130 -15.74 -9.34 8.38
N PRO A 131 -16.91 -8.77 8.73
CA PRO A 131 -17.11 -8.01 9.97
C PRO A 131 -16.76 -8.79 11.24
N ASP A 132 -16.91 -10.10 11.25
CA ASP A 132 -16.60 -10.98 12.38
C ASP A 132 -15.13 -11.41 12.48
N SER A 133 -14.27 -10.93 11.55
CA SER A 133 -12.83 -11.19 11.58
C SER A 133 -12.04 -10.21 12.44
N PHE A 134 -12.54 -8.99 12.66
CA PHE A 134 -11.79 -7.88 13.24
C PHE A 134 -11.21 -8.17 14.64
N ALA A 135 -11.95 -8.90 15.49
CA ALA A 135 -11.44 -9.27 16.82
C ALA A 135 -10.10 -10.05 16.73
N SER A 136 -9.99 -10.97 15.76
CA SER A 136 -8.73 -11.67 15.53
C SER A 136 -7.68 -10.81 14.82
N LEU A 137 -8.10 -9.87 13.98
CA LEU A 137 -7.19 -8.98 13.28
C LEU A 137 -6.50 -7.99 14.23
N ASP A 138 -7.22 -7.44 15.21
CA ASP A 138 -6.66 -6.57 16.25
C ASP A 138 -5.50 -7.22 17.01
N ASP A 139 -5.60 -8.52 17.31
CA ASP A 139 -4.53 -9.26 17.97
C ASP A 139 -3.38 -9.55 17.00
N LEU A 140 -3.69 -9.95 15.76
CA LEU A 140 -2.69 -10.34 14.78
C LEU A 140 -1.85 -9.15 14.30
N VAL A 141 -2.45 -7.97 14.07
CA VAL A 141 -1.67 -6.78 13.66
C VAL A 141 -0.67 -6.37 14.74
N ARG A 142 -1.02 -6.53 16.02
CA ARG A 142 -0.12 -6.26 17.16
C ARG A 142 0.99 -7.31 17.28
N GLU A 143 0.62 -8.60 17.19
CA GLU A 143 1.55 -9.71 17.36
C GLU A 143 2.62 -9.75 16.25
N PHE A 144 2.19 -9.57 15.00
CA PHE A 144 3.08 -9.68 13.85
C PHE A 144 3.73 -8.36 13.44
N ASP A 145 3.23 -7.24 13.96
CA ASP A 145 3.58 -5.88 13.54
C ASP A 145 3.46 -5.73 12.01
N ILE A 146 2.24 -6.02 11.51
CA ILE A 146 1.85 -5.96 10.11
C ILE A 146 0.55 -5.14 10.02
N ARG A 147 0.48 -4.24 9.05
CA ARG A 147 -0.73 -3.44 8.78
C ARG A 147 -1.72 -4.22 7.93
N ILE A 148 -2.99 -4.04 8.20
CA ILE A 148 -4.12 -4.40 7.33
C ILE A 148 -4.54 -3.15 6.58
N ALA A 149 -4.66 -3.24 5.26
CA ALA A 149 -5.15 -2.18 4.38
C ALA A 149 -6.41 -2.67 3.66
N ILE A 150 -7.59 -2.28 4.14
CA ILE A 150 -8.87 -2.68 3.55
C ILE A 150 -8.95 -2.13 2.13
N HIS A 151 -9.06 -3.04 1.16
CA HIS A 151 -9.23 -2.72 -0.25
C HIS A 151 -10.72 -2.58 -0.56
N ASN A 152 -11.09 -1.42 -1.10
CA ASN A 152 -12.45 -1.19 -1.58
C ASN A 152 -12.64 -1.81 -2.98
N HIS A 153 -13.88 -2.17 -3.27
CA HIS A 153 -14.30 -2.60 -4.61
C HIS A 153 -15.42 -1.68 -5.12
N GLY A 154 -15.86 -1.87 -6.35
CA GLY A 154 -16.92 -1.06 -6.96
C GLY A 154 -18.29 -1.23 -6.29
N PRO A 155 -19.32 -0.61 -6.84
CA PRO A 155 -20.69 -0.65 -6.30
C PRO A 155 -21.15 -2.07 -5.98
N THR A 156 -22.00 -2.21 -4.95
CA THR A 156 -22.49 -3.47 -4.38
C THR A 156 -21.55 -4.22 -3.45
N HIS A 157 -20.26 -3.87 -3.38
CA HIS A 157 -19.35 -4.42 -2.38
C HIS A 157 -19.54 -3.74 -1.02
N ARG A 158 -19.23 -4.46 0.08
CA ARG A 158 -19.37 -3.93 1.47
C ARG A 158 -18.50 -2.70 1.74
N TYR A 159 -17.34 -2.63 1.11
CA TYR A 159 -16.41 -1.51 1.19
C TYR A 159 -16.38 -0.74 -0.13
N ASN A 160 -17.51 -0.19 -0.57
CA ASN A 160 -17.56 0.54 -1.83
C ASN A 160 -17.46 2.06 -1.67
N LYS A 161 -17.55 2.56 -0.42
CA LYS A 161 -17.42 3.97 -0.08
C LYS A 161 -16.34 4.18 0.98
N ALA A 162 -15.70 5.35 1.00
CA ALA A 162 -14.72 5.68 2.02
C ALA A 162 -15.30 5.60 3.43
N ILE A 163 -16.56 6.01 3.61
CA ILE A 163 -17.26 5.93 4.90
C ILE A 163 -17.48 4.48 5.37
N ASP A 164 -17.61 3.52 4.46
CA ASP A 164 -17.76 2.11 4.83
C ASP A 164 -16.46 1.59 5.46
N VAL A 165 -15.32 1.95 4.86
CA VAL A 165 -14.00 1.61 5.39
C VAL A 165 -13.77 2.29 6.73
N LEU A 166 -14.02 3.60 6.85
CA LEU A 166 -13.88 4.35 8.11
C LEU A 166 -14.73 3.76 9.23
N THR A 167 -15.98 3.43 8.93
CA THR A 167 -16.89 2.81 9.91
C THR A 167 -16.37 1.45 10.37
N ALA A 168 -15.82 0.66 9.45
CA ALA A 168 -15.27 -0.65 9.77
C ALA A 168 -14.04 -0.58 10.67
N ILE A 169 -13.17 0.45 10.50
CA ILE A 169 -11.91 0.54 11.24
C ILE A 169 -11.96 1.41 12.50
N GLU A 170 -13.04 2.18 12.72
CA GLU A 170 -13.13 3.22 13.76
C GLU A 170 -12.75 2.75 15.17
N LYS A 171 -13.10 1.50 15.51
CA LYS A 171 -12.92 0.94 16.88
C LYS A 171 -11.79 -0.09 16.95
N HIS A 172 -10.97 -0.17 15.92
CA HIS A 172 -9.92 -1.16 15.77
C HIS A 172 -8.52 -0.55 15.84
N ASP A 173 -7.52 -1.40 16.04
CA ASP A 173 -6.11 -1.02 16.15
C ASP A 173 -5.69 -0.12 14.97
N ASP A 174 -4.85 0.87 15.25
CA ASP A 174 -4.41 1.84 14.25
C ASP A 174 -3.66 1.21 13.07
N ARG A 175 -3.17 0.00 13.19
CA ARG A 175 -2.58 -0.77 12.08
C ARG A 175 -3.62 -1.31 11.09
N ILE A 176 -4.92 -1.18 11.39
CA ILE A 176 -6.01 -1.55 10.49
C ILE A 176 -6.51 -0.27 9.83
N GLY A 177 -6.29 -0.13 8.54
CA GLY A 177 -6.62 1.06 7.75
C GLY A 177 -7.07 0.69 6.34
N ALA A 178 -6.75 1.52 5.37
CA ALA A 178 -7.24 1.44 4.00
C ALA A 178 -6.13 1.22 2.97
N CYS A 179 -6.42 0.43 1.95
CA CYS A 179 -5.83 0.50 0.63
C CYS A 179 -6.90 1.10 -0.30
N ALA A 180 -6.74 2.36 -0.69
CA ALA A 180 -7.72 3.02 -1.54
C ALA A 180 -7.46 2.69 -3.01
N ASP A 181 -8.28 1.80 -3.59
CA ASP A 181 -8.38 1.69 -5.04
C ASP A 181 -9.21 2.87 -5.55
N LEU A 182 -8.51 3.84 -6.14
CA LEU A 182 -9.12 5.10 -6.59
C LEU A 182 -10.10 4.88 -7.72
N GLY A 183 -9.85 3.91 -8.60
CA GLY A 183 -10.75 3.56 -9.68
C GLY A 183 -12.05 2.95 -9.19
N HIS A 184 -12.00 2.08 -8.21
CA HIS A 184 -13.22 1.51 -7.64
C HIS A 184 -14.04 2.55 -6.86
N PHE A 185 -13.40 3.53 -6.21
CA PHE A 185 -14.11 4.67 -5.64
C PHE A 185 -14.76 5.56 -6.72
N LEU A 186 -14.08 5.80 -7.86
CA LEU A 186 -14.67 6.49 -9.01
C LEU A 186 -15.95 5.77 -9.49
N ARG A 187 -15.90 4.45 -9.67
CA ARG A 187 -17.08 3.65 -10.06
C ARG A 187 -18.21 3.77 -9.04
N SER A 188 -17.89 4.01 -7.79
CA SER A 188 -18.86 4.27 -6.72
C SER A 188 -19.26 5.74 -6.61
N GLY A 189 -18.83 6.60 -7.53
CA GLY A 189 -19.20 8.03 -7.58
C GLY A 189 -18.48 8.89 -6.54
N GLU A 190 -17.31 8.45 -6.02
CA GLU A 190 -16.51 9.21 -5.09
C GLU A 190 -15.29 9.83 -5.80
N LYS A 191 -14.90 11.02 -5.35
CA LYS A 191 -13.74 11.72 -5.91
C LYS A 191 -12.45 11.26 -5.22
N PRO A 192 -11.42 10.83 -5.96
CA PRO A 192 -10.16 10.32 -5.41
C PRO A 192 -9.53 11.23 -4.34
N THR A 193 -9.45 12.53 -4.59
CA THR A 193 -8.85 13.49 -3.65
C THR A 193 -9.64 13.67 -2.35
N GLU A 194 -10.96 13.52 -2.40
CA GLU A 194 -11.82 13.56 -1.20
C GLU A 194 -11.65 12.27 -0.40
N VAL A 195 -11.58 11.11 -1.07
CA VAL A 195 -11.33 9.82 -0.43
C VAL A 195 -9.98 9.82 0.29
N ILE A 196 -8.91 10.29 -0.35
CA ILE A 196 -7.57 10.37 0.26
C ILE A 196 -7.62 11.22 1.54
N ARG A 197 -8.27 12.39 1.51
CA ARG A 197 -8.41 13.25 2.70
C ARG A 197 -9.23 12.60 3.81
N LEU A 198 -10.30 11.90 3.47
CA LEU A 198 -11.14 11.21 4.45
C LEU A 198 -10.40 10.07 5.15
N LEU A 199 -9.55 9.34 4.43
CA LEU A 199 -8.79 8.20 4.94
C LEU A 199 -7.42 8.59 5.52
N ALA A 200 -7.06 9.88 5.52
CA ALA A 200 -5.78 10.38 6.05
C ALA A 200 -5.51 9.84 7.47
N GLY A 201 -4.24 9.50 7.75
CA GLY A 201 -3.83 8.89 9.01
C GLY A 201 -4.09 7.38 9.13
N ARG A 202 -4.96 6.80 8.28
CA ARG A 202 -5.25 5.36 8.22
C ARG A 202 -5.11 4.81 6.79
N LEU A 203 -4.46 5.55 5.89
CA LEU A 203 -4.24 5.17 4.50
C LEU A 203 -2.87 4.52 4.36
N TYR A 204 -2.83 3.23 4.02
CA TYR A 204 -1.60 2.43 3.94
C TYR A 204 -1.29 1.90 2.56
N GLY A 205 -2.27 1.96 1.66
CA GLY A 205 -2.10 1.57 0.27
C GLY A 205 -2.93 2.44 -0.67
N ILE A 206 -2.46 2.57 -1.90
CA ILE A 206 -3.16 3.22 -3.02
C ILE A 206 -3.03 2.32 -4.25
N HIS A 207 -4.15 2.06 -4.91
CA HIS A 207 -4.13 1.59 -6.29
C HIS A 207 -4.48 2.75 -7.23
N LEU A 208 -3.49 3.12 -8.05
CA LEU A 208 -3.65 4.09 -9.12
C LEU A 208 -4.30 3.39 -10.32
N LYS A 209 -5.61 3.48 -10.38
CA LYS A 209 -6.48 2.85 -11.38
C LYS A 209 -7.50 3.87 -11.86
N ASP A 210 -7.66 4.02 -13.18
CA ASP A 210 -8.57 5.00 -13.76
C ASP A 210 -9.65 4.34 -14.62
N PHE A 211 -10.79 4.99 -14.73
CA PHE A 211 -11.94 4.54 -15.49
C PHE A 211 -12.52 5.63 -16.38
N ALA A 212 -13.07 5.21 -17.52
CA ALA A 212 -13.65 6.12 -18.50
C ALA A 212 -14.85 6.91 -17.98
N GLU A 213 -15.62 6.33 -17.04
CA GLU A 213 -16.82 6.94 -16.48
C GLU A 213 -16.95 6.68 -14.99
N MET A 214 -17.54 7.63 -14.25
CA MET A 214 -17.85 7.49 -12.82
C MET A 214 -19.16 6.72 -12.62
N GLN A 215 -19.19 5.47 -13.06
CA GLN A 215 -20.36 4.60 -12.95
C GLN A 215 -19.98 3.13 -12.79
N ASP A 216 -20.88 2.31 -12.29
CA ASP A 216 -20.61 0.89 -11.97
C ASP A 216 -19.99 0.11 -13.15
N LYS A 217 -20.62 0.19 -14.31
CA LYS A 217 -20.16 -0.52 -15.51
C LYS A 217 -19.43 0.44 -16.45
N THR A 218 -18.13 0.44 -16.35
CA THR A 218 -17.26 1.31 -17.15
C THR A 218 -15.98 0.56 -17.51
N LYS A 219 -15.27 1.06 -18.50
CA LYS A 219 -14.00 0.49 -18.97
C LYS A 219 -12.83 1.14 -18.24
N GLY A 220 -11.86 0.33 -17.82
CA GLY A 220 -10.55 0.82 -17.37
C GLY A 220 -9.82 1.56 -18.50
N VAL A 221 -9.08 2.59 -18.14
CA VAL A 221 -8.33 3.41 -19.10
C VAL A 221 -6.92 3.70 -18.55
N ILE A 222 -6.04 4.20 -19.40
CA ILE A 222 -4.71 4.66 -19.01
C ILE A 222 -4.88 5.77 -17.95
N LEU A 223 -4.09 5.71 -16.89
CA LEU A 223 -4.12 6.64 -15.77
C LEU A 223 -4.05 8.10 -16.25
N GLY A 224 -4.99 8.90 -15.81
CA GLY A 224 -5.13 10.32 -16.18
C GLY A 224 -5.84 10.59 -17.51
N THR A 225 -6.32 9.54 -18.20
CA THR A 225 -7.13 9.72 -19.42
C THR A 225 -8.63 9.56 -19.15
N GLY A 226 -9.01 9.18 -17.94
CA GLY A 226 -10.39 9.06 -17.48
C GLY A 226 -10.78 10.19 -16.52
N HIS A 227 -11.10 9.81 -15.28
CA HIS A 227 -11.59 10.73 -14.25
C HIS A 227 -10.59 11.01 -13.13
N ILE A 228 -9.39 10.43 -13.16
CA ILE A 228 -8.33 10.75 -12.19
C ILE A 228 -7.55 11.99 -12.64
N ASP A 229 -7.61 13.04 -11.83
CA ASP A 229 -6.65 14.14 -11.86
C ASP A 229 -5.39 13.70 -11.12
N VAL A 230 -4.40 13.17 -11.87
CA VAL A 230 -3.20 12.55 -11.29
C VAL A 230 -2.39 13.56 -10.46
N PRO A 231 -2.10 14.79 -10.93
CA PRO A 231 -1.46 15.82 -10.11
C PRO A 231 -2.21 16.11 -8.81
N ALA A 232 -3.54 16.26 -8.87
CA ALA A 232 -4.34 16.51 -7.67
C ALA A 232 -4.33 15.33 -6.68
N VAL A 233 -4.24 14.08 -7.17
CA VAL A 233 -4.08 12.89 -6.33
C VAL A 233 -2.76 12.95 -5.58
N PHE A 234 -1.63 13.24 -6.23
CA PHE A 234 -0.33 13.31 -5.56
C PHE A 234 -0.27 14.47 -4.55
N ALA A 235 -0.81 15.64 -4.88
CA ALA A 235 -0.94 16.73 -3.92
C ALA A 235 -1.82 16.38 -2.71
N ALA A 236 -2.87 15.58 -2.90
CA ALA A 236 -3.71 15.09 -1.80
C ALA A 236 -2.99 14.05 -0.94
N LEU A 237 -2.16 13.18 -1.53
CA LEU A 237 -1.33 12.21 -0.80
C LEU A 237 -0.27 12.90 0.07
N GLU A 238 0.37 13.96 -0.45
CA GLU A 238 1.29 14.80 0.33
C GLU A 238 0.58 15.45 1.51
N GLN A 239 -0.57 16.10 1.28
CA GLN A 239 -1.37 16.73 2.33
C GLN A 239 -1.91 15.74 3.37
N ALA A 240 -2.17 14.50 2.98
CA ALA A 240 -2.60 13.42 3.86
C ALA A 240 -1.43 12.76 4.61
N GLU A 241 -0.19 13.22 4.41
CA GLU A 241 1.03 12.62 4.96
C GLU A 241 1.08 11.10 4.68
N PHE A 242 0.84 10.71 3.41
CA PHE A 242 0.87 9.30 3.03
C PHE A 242 2.19 8.66 3.45
N PRO A 243 2.17 7.51 4.16
CA PRO A 243 3.38 6.93 4.73
C PRO A 243 4.46 6.64 3.68
N ALA A 244 5.72 6.99 3.96
CA ALA A 244 6.84 6.70 3.07
C ALA A 244 7.03 5.20 2.78
N ASP A 245 6.55 4.33 3.66
CA ASP A 245 6.53 2.88 3.52
C ASP A 245 5.14 2.34 3.11
N GLY A 246 4.21 3.22 2.74
CA GLY A 246 2.92 2.88 2.16
C GLY A 246 3.07 2.25 0.77
N ALA A 247 2.13 1.38 0.41
CA ALA A 247 2.11 0.75 -0.91
C ALA A 247 1.41 1.67 -1.93
N LEU A 248 2.15 2.14 -2.92
CA LEU A 248 1.62 2.94 -4.03
C LEU A 248 1.77 2.14 -5.33
N SER A 249 0.69 1.56 -5.82
CA SER A 249 0.72 0.59 -6.91
C SER A 249 -0.10 1.07 -8.11
N ILE A 250 0.50 1.03 -9.31
CA ILE A 250 -0.27 1.04 -10.56
C ILE A 250 -1.10 -0.24 -10.61
N GLU A 251 -2.38 -0.13 -10.93
CA GLU A 251 -3.23 -1.27 -11.24
C GLU A 251 -4.01 -1.04 -12.53
N TYR A 252 -3.57 -1.71 -13.60
CA TYR A 252 -4.21 -1.67 -14.92
C TYR A 252 -4.74 -3.06 -15.26
N GLU A 253 -6.03 -3.19 -15.47
CA GLU A 253 -6.67 -4.50 -15.61
C GLU A 253 -7.10 -4.86 -17.04
N GLU A 254 -7.04 -3.90 -17.94
CA GLU A 254 -7.41 -4.13 -19.34
C GLU A 254 -6.31 -4.89 -20.10
N ASN A 255 -6.69 -5.53 -21.20
CA ASN A 255 -5.77 -6.23 -22.09
C ASN A 255 -4.75 -7.17 -21.38
N PRO A 256 -5.19 -8.13 -20.54
CA PRO A 256 -4.28 -8.88 -19.66
C PRO A 256 -3.26 -9.75 -20.42
N GLN A 257 -3.42 -9.95 -21.72
CA GLN A 257 -2.48 -10.71 -22.55
C GLN A 257 -1.34 -9.86 -23.12
N ASP A 258 -1.53 -8.53 -23.21
CA ASP A 258 -0.52 -7.59 -23.72
C ASP A 258 -0.72 -6.18 -23.12
N PRO A 259 -0.56 -5.99 -21.79
CA PRO A 259 -0.85 -4.71 -21.12
C PRO A 259 0.38 -3.79 -21.01
N ILE A 260 1.55 -4.20 -21.51
CA ILE A 260 2.83 -3.55 -21.15
C ILE A 260 2.91 -2.11 -21.66
N ALA A 261 2.38 -1.83 -22.85
CA ALA A 261 2.39 -0.48 -23.41
C ALA A 261 1.55 0.48 -22.57
N GLU A 262 0.32 0.09 -22.25
CA GLU A 262 -0.62 0.88 -21.46
C GLU A 262 -0.14 1.06 -20.00
N ILE A 263 0.46 0.03 -19.40
CA ILE A 263 1.08 0.14 -18.07
C ILE A 263 2.23 1.15 -18.10
N ARG A 264 3.06 1.16 -19.15
CA ARG A 264 4.12 2.16 -19.33
C ARG A 264 3.57 3.58 -19.39
N ASP A 265 2.46 3.78 -20.07
CA ASP A 265 1.79 5.08 -20.15
C ASP A 265 1.22 5.50 -18.79
N CYS A 266 0.63 4.57 -18.03
CA CYS A 266 0.19 4.82 -16.63
C CYS A 266 1.37 5.23 -15.73
N ILE A 267 2.52 4.55 -15.84
CA ILE A 267 3.74 4.90 -15.08
C ILE A 267 4.25 6.29 -15.47
N THR A 268 4.21 6.61 -16.76
CA THR A 268 4.64 7.93 -17.25
C THR A 268 3.77 9.04 -16.65
N ALA A 269 2.44 8.86 -16.65
CA ALA A 269 1.52 9.81 -16.05
C ALA A 269 1.75 9.99 -14.54
N ALA A 270 1.94 8.87 -13.81
CA ALA A 270 2.23 8.92 -12.37
C ALA A 270 3.54 9.66 -12.08
N ARG A 271 4.63 9.33 -12.77
CA ARG A 271 5.95 9.97 -12.59
C ARG A 271 5.94 11.46 -12.92
N ALA A 272 5.23 11.86 -13.98
CA ALA A 272 5.09 13.27 -14.33
C ALA A 272 4.40 14.07 -13.21
N ALA A 273 3.38 13.48 -12.58
CA ALA A 273 2.68 14.10 -11.47
C ALA A 273 3.52 14.12 -10.17
N MET A 274 4.27 13.05 -9.88
CA MET A 274 5.20 12.98 -8.74
C MET A 274 6.29 14.06 -8.82
N ALA A 275 6.81 14.32 -10.03
CA ALA A 275 7.85 15.33 -10.23
C ALA A 275 7.33 16.77 -10.15
N ALA A 276 6.01 16.98 -10.16
CA ALA A 276 5.34 18.29 -10.12
C ALA A 276 4.75 18.63 -8.73
N ALA A 277 4.63 17.64 -7.85
CA ALA A 277 4.19 17.81 -6.46
C ALA A 277 5.36 18.17 -5.56
#